data_af2260337a40bd37a9e229e6d053e72c
#
_entry.id   af2260337a40bd37a9e229e6d053e72c
#
_cell.length_a   1.000
_cell.length_b   1.000
_cell.length_c   1.000
_cell.angle_alpha   90.00
_cell.angle_beta   90.00
_cell.angle_gamma   90.00
#
_symmetry.space_group_name_H-M   'P 1'
#
loop_
_entity.id
_entity.type
_entity.pdbx_description
1 polymer ?
#
loop_
_entity_poly.entity_id
_entity_poly.type
_entity_poly.pdbx_seq_one_letter_code
_entity_poly.pdbx_strand_id
1 'polypeptide(L)'
;MHKIELSYGLVGAASARALRNPLMDLLQAVQREGSISGAARSLGQSYRHVWGELKRWEAELGHGLIVWDKGQPARLSAFGEKLLWAERQAQARLAPQIEALHADLERAFAVAFDDAAQVLTLHASHDDALALLREHAAAQHRLHLDVRFMGSVDAIAALNEGRCTLAGFHTPPSPAPGTLAQRTYQPLLQPGLHKIIGFARRRQGLVVAPGNPLGLASLADAARRGARYVNRPLGSGTRVLAEELLAQAGLQPAALRGWDHAEPSHAAVVQAVASGAADAGLAIEAAAQGRGLGFVPLVEEDYWLVCLKSALEQPPLRALREVLASPAWQQRLAALPGYRSERGGEVLSLRRQLPWWRFAAPKRKGRG
;
A
#
# COMPACT_ATOMS: atom_id res chain seq x y z
N MET A 1 27.55 -7.67 19.18
CA MET A 1 26.24 -7.04 18.80
C MET A 1 26.48 -6.37 17.46
N HIS A 2 25.78 -6.83 16.39
CA HIS A 2 25.88 -6.22 15.06
C HIS A 2 25.15 -4.89 15.03
N LYS A 3 25.68 -3.89 14.32
CA LYS A 3 25.05 -2.59 14.12
C LYS A 3 24.45 -2.55 12.70
N ILE A 4 23.34 -1.84 12.55
CA ILE A 4 22.73 -1.57 11.27
C ILE A 4 23.09 -0.14 10.89
N GLU A 5 23.65 0.04 9.69
CA GLU A 5 23.94 1.34 9.09
C GLU A 5 23.05 1.54 7.86
N LEU A 6 22.48 2.73 7.72
CA LEU A 6 21.68 3.13 6.58
C LEU A 6 22.37 4.27 5.88
N SER A 7 22.54 4.15 4.57
CA SER A 7 23.10 5.21 3.72
C SER A 7 22.21 5.43 2.49
N TYR A 8 22.28 6.63 1.91
CA TYR A 8 21.64 6.91 0.64
C TYR A 8 22.66 7.48 -0.35
N GLY A 9 22.36 7.29 -1.66
CA GLY A 9 23.21 7.83 -2.74
C GLY A 9 22.38 8.44 -3.84
N LEU A 10 22.94 9.42 -4.54
CA LEU A 10 22.38 9.92 -5.79
C LEU A 10 22.72 8.95 -6.92
N VAL A 11 21.71 8.42 -7.59
CA VAL A 11 21.86 7.44 -8.68
C VAL A 11 21.05 7.88 -9.89
N GLY A 12 21.49 7.49 -11.09
CA GLY A 12 20.75 7.78 -12.32
C GLY A 12 19.39 7.06 -12.36
N ALA A 13 18.48 7.56 -13.21
CA ALA A 13 17.05 7.16 -13.28
C ALA A 13 16.76 5.66 -13.46
N ALA A 14 17.74 4.84 -13.78
CA ALA A 14 17.58 3.40 -14.03
C ALA A 14 17.85 2.50 -12.80
N SER A 15 18.12 3.06 -11.62
CA SER A 15 18.49 2.29 -10.44
C SER A 15 17.30 1.91 -9.58
N ALA A 16 17.30 0.67 -9.09
CA ALA A 16 16.22 0.11 -8.26
C ALA A 16 16.15 0.77 -6.86
N ARG A 17 14.95 0.89 -6.33
CA ARG A 17 14.54 1.75 -5.22
C ARG A 17 14.39 1.09 -3.85
N ALA A 18 14.93 -0.07 -3.62
CA ALA A 18 14.77 -0.73 -2.33
C ALA A 18 15.96 -0.44 -1.42
N LEU A 19 15.73 -0.38 -0.10
CA LEU A 19 16.80 -0.62 0.85
C LEU A 19 17.44 -1.95 0.47
N ARG A 20 18.67 -1.92 0.00
CA ARG A 20 19.38 -3.11 -0.42
C ARG A 20 20.40 -3.50 0.65
N ASN A 21 20.33 -4.74 1.03
CA ASN A 21 21.41 -5.37 1.77
C ASN A 21 22.00 -6.48 0.89
N PRO A 22 23.26 -6.36 0.44
CA PRO A 22 23.88 -7.33 -0.46
C PRO A 22 23.82 -8.78 0.07
N LEU A 23 23.94 -8.98 1.38
CA LEU A 23 23.80 -10.31 1.98
C LEU A 23 22.39 -10.87 1.79
N MET A 24 21.36 -10.05 2.01
CA MET A 24 19.97 -10.49 1.84
C MET A 24 19.62 -10.79 0.38
N ASP A 25 20.15 -9.99 -0.57
CA ASP A 25 20.05 -10.26 -1.99
C ASP A 25 20.66 -11.65 -2.35
N LEU A 26 21.82 -11.97 -1.77
CA LEU A 26 22.46 -13.28 -1.95
C LEU A 26 21.62 -14.43 -1.37
N LEU A 27 21.13 -14.29 -0.13
CA LEU A 27 20.31 -15.31 0.51
C LEU A 27 19.01 -15.55 -0.25
N GLN A 28 18.36 -14.48 -0.70
CA GLN A 28 17.13 -14.58 -1.49
C GLN A 28 17.38 -15.27 -2.84
N ALA A 29 18.48 -14.94 -3.51
CA ALA A 29 18.84 -15.58 -4.78
C ALA A 29 19.13 -17.07 -4.59
N VAL A 30 19.88 -17.47 -3.54
CA VAL A 30 20.12 -18.89 -3.22
C VAL A 30 18.82 -19.63 -2.93
N GLN A 31 17.93 -19.03 -2.15
CA GLN A 31 16.62 -19.64 -1.83
C GLN A 31 15.77 -19.87 -3.08
N ARG A 32 15.75 -18.90 -4.00
CA ARG A 32 14.95 -18.97 -5.23
C ARG A 32 15.53 -19.95 -6.25
N GLU A 33 16.84 -19.90 -6.44
CA GLU A 33 17.49 -20.66 -7.51
C GLU A 33 17.91 -22.10 -7.08
N GLY A 34 17.91 -22.40 -5.78
CA GLY A 34 18.32 -23.70 -5.24
C GLY A 34 19.78 -24.04 -5.52
N SER A 35 20.59 -23.09 -5.99
CA SER A 35 22.02 -23.28 -6.28
C SER A 35 22.79 -21.96 -6.24
N ILE A 36 24.06 -22.03 -5.81
CA ILE A 36 24.96 -20.87 -5.79
C ILE A 36 25.27 -20.39 -7.22
N SER A 37 25.41 -21.32 -8.16
CA SER A 37 25.61 -20.97 -9.57
C SER A 37 24.40 -20.29 -10.20
N GLY A 38 23.19 -20.72 -9.84
CA GLY A 38 21.94 -20.05 -10.23
C GLY A 38 21.84 -18.65 -9.62
N ALA A 39 22.09 -18.52 -8.32
CA ALA A 39 22.11 -17.24 -7.63
C ALA A 39 23.13 -16.26 -8.25
N ALA A 40 24.32 -16.73 -8.56
CA ALA A 40 25.35 -15.92 -9.22
C ALA A 40 24.88 -15.38 -10.57
N ARG A 41 24.30 -16.23 -11.41
CA ARG A 41 23.75 -15.82 -12.70
C ARG A 41 22.61 -14.81 -12.56
N SER A 42 21.68 -15.05 -11.65
CA SER A 42 20.54 -14.16 -11.45
C SER A 42 20.93 -12.78 -10.90
N LEU A 43 22.07 -12.70 -10.21
CA LEU A 43 22.64 -11.46 -9.68
C LEU A 43 23.65 -10.78 -10.62
N GLY A 44 23.97 -11.39 -11.78
CA GLY A 44 25.01 -10.88 -12.68
C GLY A 44 26.41 -10.93 -12.09
N GLN A 45 26.67 -11.87 -11.17
CA GLN A 45 27.94 -12.02 -10.45
C GLN A 45 28.62 -13.35 -10.79
N SER A 46 29.94 -13.45 -10.52
CA SER A 46 30.65 -14.73 -10.66
C SER A 46 30.34 -15.67 -9.50
N TYR A 47 30.36 -16.98 -9.75
CA TYR A 47 30.23 -18.00 -8.71
C TYR A 47 31.25 -17.78 -7.57
N ARG A 48 32.51 -17.48 -7.93
CA ARG A 48 33.60 -17.26 -6.94
C ARG A 48 33.31 -16.08 -6.04
N HIS A 49 32.73 -15.01 -6.58
CA HIS A 49 32.34 -13.82 -5.80
C HIS A 49 31.21 -14.17 -4.82
N VAL A 50 30.12 -14.76 -5.29
CA VAL A 50 28.96 -15.13 -4.44
C VAL A 50 29.39 -16.11 -3.34
N TRP A 51 30.19 -17.12 -3.68
CA TRP A 51 30.71 -18.06 -2.70
C TRP A 51 31.59 -17.37 -1.66
N GLY A 52 32.53 -16.51 -2.10
CA GLY A 52 33.41 -15.74 -1.22
C GLY A 52 32.65 -14.83 -0.26
N GLU A 53 31.63 -14.10 -0.76
CA GLU A 53 30.81 -13.25 0.06
C GLU A 53 30.02 -14.05 1.11
N LEU A 54 29.39 -15.17 0.73
CA LEU A 54 28.70 -16.03 1.68
C LEU A 54 29.64 -16.52 2.78
N LYS A 55 30.85 -16.97 2.43
CA LYS A 55 31.85 -17.43 3.42
C LYS A 55 32.38 -16.32 4.31
N ARG A 56 32.56 -15.13 3.75
CA ARG A 56 32.94 -13.95 4.53
C ARG A 56 31.86 -13.62 5.58
N TRP A 57 30.58 -13.61 5.18
CA TRP A 57 29.48 -13.33 6.09
C TRP A 57 29.28 -14.45 7.13
N GLU A 58 29.46 -15.72 6.76
CA GLU A 58 29.41 -16.83 7.72
C GLU A 58 30.49 -16.68 8.81
N ALA A 59 31.67 -16.28 8.42
CA ALA A 59 32.78 -16.02 9.37
C ALA A 59 32.47 -14.80 10.27
N GLU A 60 31.94 -13.72 9.71
CA GLU A 60 31.60 -12.49 10.44
C GLU A 60 30.45 -12.70 11.43
N LEU A 61 29.40 -13.42 11.00
CA LEU A 61 28.24 -13.70 11.83
C LEU A 61 28.41 -14.85 12.80
N GLY A 62 29.42 -15.67 12.60
CA GLY A 62 29.69 -16.87 13.42
C GLY A 62 28.70 -18.01 13.22
N HIS A 63 27.92 -17.97 12.13
CA HIS A 63 26.88 -18.96 11.82
C HIS A 63 26.86 -19.30 10.33
N GLY A 64 26.65 -20.59 10.01
CA GLY A 64 26.45 -21.02 8.63
C GLY A 64 25.15 -20.43 8.05
N LEU A 65 25.20 -19.88 6.85
CA LEU A 65 24.07 -19.28 6.14
C LEU A 65 23.40 -20.24 5.18
N ILE A 66 24.17 -21.18 4.63
CA ILE A 66 23.71 -22.16 3.66
C ILE A 66 24.09 -23.58 4.07
N VAL A 67 23.23 -24.52 3.68
CA VAL A 67 23.51 -25.97 3.76
C VAL A 67 23.66 -26.47 2.34
N TRP A 68 24.77 -27.16 2.10
CA TRP A 68 25.08 -27.75 0.81
C TRP A 68 25.66 -29.13 0.98
N ASP A 69 24.90 -30.13 0.61
CA ASP A 69 25.34 -31.51 0.53
C ASP A 69 25.61 -31.90 -0.90
N LYS A 70 26.64 -32.71 -1.13
CA LYS A 70 27.01 -33.16 -2.48
C LYS A 70 25.87 -33.84 -3.18
N GLY A 71 25.45 -33.28 -4.35
CA GLY A 71 24.34 -33.81 -5.14
C GLY A 71 22.95 -33.31 -4.72
N GLN A 72 22.85 -32.44 -3.73
CA GLN A 72 21.62 -31.80 -3.30
C GLN A 72 21.58 -30.31 -3.68
N PRO A 73 20.38 -29.73 -3.89
CA PRO A 73 20.23 -28.28 -4.06
C PRO A 73 20.79 -27.52 -2.84
N ALA A 74 21.47 -26.40 -3.08
CA ALA A 74 21.84 -25.50 -2.01
C ALA A 74 20.61 -24.89 -1.36
N ARG A 75 20.54 -24.94 -0.03
CA ARG A 75 19.41 -24.40 0.77
C ARG A 75 19.96 -23.45 1.82
N LEU A 76 19.12 -22.53 2.28
CA LEU A 76 19.43 -21.74 3.46
C LEU A 76 19.51 -22.65 4.69
N SER A 77 20.43 -22.35 5.60
CA SER A 77 20.41 -22.92 6.95
C SER A 77 19.22 -22.36 7.75
N ALA A 78 18.89 -22.98 8.87
CA ALA A 78 17.88 -22.44 9.79
C ALA A 78 18.20 -20.99 10.25
N PHE A 79 19.47 -20.65 10.39
CA PHE A 79 19.91 -19.28 10.69
C PHE A 79 19.72 -18.36 9.48
N GLY A 80 20.12 -18.77 8.27
CA GLY A 80 19.93 -17.99 7.05
C GLY A 80 18.45 -17.71 6.75
N GLU A 81 17.57 -18.69 6.98
CA GLU A 81 16.12 -18.51 6.86
C GLU A 81 15.58 -17.49 7.86
N LYS A 82 15.97 -17.59 9.14
CA LYS A 82 15.58 -16.63 10.18
C LYS A 82 16.06 -15.22 9.87
N LEU A 83 17.29 -15.06 9.38
CA LEU A 83 17.85 -13.77 9.03
C LEU A 83 17.10 -13.12 7.88
N LEU A 84 16.86 -13.86 6.80
CA LEU A 84 16.10 -13.39 5.65
C LEU A 84 14.63 -13.10 6.02
N TRP A 85 14.04 -13.89 6.90
CA TRP A 85 12.69 -13.64 7.41
C TRP A 85 12.63 -12.35 8.22
N ALA A 86 13.56 -12.13 9.15
CA ALA A 86 13.59 -10.93 9.99
C ALA A 86 13.75 -9.65 9.14
N GLU A 87 14.61 -9.70 8.13
CA GLU A 87 14.80 -8.60 7.20
C GLU A 87 13.53 -8.29 6.39
N ARG A 88 12.87 -9.32 5.81
CA ARG A 88 11.61 -9.15 5.08
C ARG A 88 10.51 -8.53 5.94
N GLN A 89 10.42 -8.94 7.22
CA GLN A 89 9.48 -8.36 8.17
C GLN A 89 9.81 -6.88 8.43
N ALA A 90 11.06 -6.56 8.68
CA ALA A 90 11.49 -5.19 8.91
C ALA A 90 11.21 -4.31 7.67
N GLN A 91 11.59 -4.76 6.48
CA GLN A 91 11.30 -4.03 5.23
C GLN A 91 9.81 -3.79 5.01
N ALA A 92 8.97 -4.82 5.17
CA ALA A 92 7.53 -4.69 4.96
C ALA A 92 6.87 -3.68 5.93
N ARG A 93 7.37 -3.59 7.16
CA ARG A 93 6.90 -2.63 8.17
C ARG A 93 7.42 -1.21 7.93
N LEU A 94 8.66 -1.10 7.46
CA LEU A 94 9.32 0.19 7.23
C LEU A 94 9.06 0.76 5.83
N ALA A 95 8.52 -0.03 4.89
CA ALA A 95 8.29 0.41 3.52
C ALA A 95 7.59 1.77 3.40
N PRO A 96 6.49 2.07 4.13
CA PRO A 96 5.85 3.37 4.03
C PRO A 96 6.75 4.54 4.44
N GLN A 97 7.57 4.36 5.49
CA GLN A 97 8.49 5.40 5.96
C GLN A 97 9.65 5.61 4.98
N ILE A 98 10.18 4.51 4.43
CA ILE A 98 11.26 4.55 3.44
C ILE A 98 10.78 5.24 2.16
N GLU A 99 9.59 4.90 1.69
CA GLU A 99 9.00 5.55 0.52
C GLU A 99 8.72 7.04 0.75
N ALA A 100 8.26 7.43 1.94
CA ALA A 100 8.05 8.82 2.29
C ALA A 100 9.37 9.60 2.32
N LEU A 101 10.41 9.06 2.98
CA LEU A 101 11.73 9.67 3.03
C LEU A 101 12.36 9.81 1.63
N HIS A 102 12.24 8.77 0.81
CA HIS A 102 12.70 8.81 -0.58
C HIS A 102 12.00 9.90 -1.39
N ALA A 103 10.67 10.01 -1.25
CA ALA A 103 9.87 11.05 -1.91
C ALA A 103 10.28 12.45 -1.46
N ASP A 104 10.56 12.65 -0.17
CA ASP A 104 11.03 13.94 0.36
C ASP A 104 12.36 14.35 -0.23
N LEU A 105 13.32 13.42 -0.34
CA LEU A 105 14.63 13.67 -0.93
C LEU A 105 14.50 13.94 -2.45
N GLU A 106 13.79 13.10 -3.19
CA GLU A 106 13.58 13.31 -4.64
C GLU A 106 12.93 14.67 -4.93
N ARG A 107 11.92 15.05 -4.15
CA ARG A 107 11.26 16.35 -4.28
C ARG A 107 12.22 17.52 -4.01
N ALA A 108 13.00 17.42 -2.91
CA ALA A 108 13.96 18.46 -2.57
C ALA A 108 14.97 18.69 -3.70
N PHE A 109 15.50 17.62 -4.28
CA PHE A 109 16.41 17.69 -5.41
C PHE A 109 15.71 18.17 -6.69
N ALA A 110 14.50 17.67 -6.99
CA ALA A 110 13.76 18.09 -8.17
C ALA A 110 13.49 19.60 -8.18
N VAL A 111 13.05 20.16 -7.07
CA VAL A 111 12.83 21.63 -6.93
C VAL A 111 14.14 22.39 -7.00
N ALA A 112 15.25 21.82 -6.50
CA ALA A 112 16.56 22.46 -6.58
C ALA A 112 17.14 22.52 -8.01
N PHE A 113 16.77 21.57 -8.87
CA PHE A 113 17.30 21.46 -10.24
C PHE A 113 16.33 21.92 -11.33
N ASP A 114 15.06 22.13 -11.03
CA ASP A 114 14.04 22.54 -12.03
C ASP A 114 13.07 23.56 -11.42
N ASP A 115 13.25 24.83 -11.77
CA ASP A 115 12.39 25.94 -11.35
C ASP A 115 10.93 25.79 -11.84
N ALA A 116 10.68 24.95 -12.84
CA ALA A 116 9.36 24.67 -13.36
C ALA A 116 8.68 23.47 -12.67
N ALA A 117 9.35 22.81 -11.72
CA ALA A 117 8.81 21.71 -10.96
C ALA A 117 7.60 22.14 -10.13
N GLN A 118 6.50 21.40 -10.26
CA GLN A 118 5.30 21.61 -9.46
C GLN A 118 5.25 20.60 -8.32
N VAL A 119 4.84 21.06 -7.13
CA VAL A 119 4.71 20.20 -5.95
C VAL A 119 3.26 20.19 -5.48
N LEU A 120 2.75 19.01 -5.18
CA LEU A 120 1.41 18.79 -4.64
C LEU A 120 1.46 17.87 -3.41
N THR A 121 1.02 18.37 -2.27
CA THR A 121 1.01 17.59 -1.02
C THR A 121 -0.24 16.72 -0.94
N LEU A 122 -0.04 15.42 -0.78
CA LEU A 122 -1.08 14.39 -0.68
C LEU A 122 -0.91 13.57 0.59
N HIS A 123 -1.92 13.56 1.46
CA HIS A 123 -1.97 12.66 2.61
C HIS A 123 -2.94 11.50 2.32
N ALA A 124 -2.51 10.27 2.53
CA ALA A 124 -3.31 9.08 2.22
C ALA A 124 -2.80 7.82 2.93
N SER A 125 -3.60 6.76 2.94
CA SER A 125 -3.11 5.43 3.32
C SER A 125 -2.11 4.91 2.29
N HIS A 126 -1.11 4.16 2.75
CA HIS A 126 -0.13 3.53 1.85
C HIS A 126 -0.83 2.65 0.82
N ASP A 127 -0.46 2.85 -0.45
CA ASP A 127 -1.09 2.20 -1.60
C ASP A 127 -0.13 2.14 -2.78
N ASP A 128 -0.05 0.98 -3.45
CA ASP A 128 0.87 0.76 -4.57
C ASP A 128 0.55 1.69 -5.78
N ALA A 129 -0.73 2.05 -5.97
CA ALA A 129 -1.12 2.98 -7.01
C ALA A 129 -0.60 4.41 -6.77
N LEU A 130 -0.42 4.82 -5.49
CA LEU A 130 0.17 6.14 -5.18
C LEU A 130 1.66 6.19 -5.50
N ALA A 131 2.40 5.13 -5.19
CA ALA A 131 3.80 5.02 -5.56
C ALA A 131 3.96 5.11 -7.09
N LEU A 132 3.12 4.36 -7.82
CA LEU A 132 3.10 4.37 -9.28
C LEU A 132 2.71 5.74 -9.86
N LEU A 133 1.72 6.42 -9.25
CA LEU A 133 1.27 7.76 -9.65
C LEU A 133 2.38 8.79 -9.47
N ARG A 134 3.07 8.76 -8.32
CA ARG A 134 4.20 9.67 -8.05
C ARG A 134 5.27 9.58 -9.14
N GLU A 135 5.67 8.37 -9.51
CA GLU A 135 6.65 8.15 -10.56
C GLU A 135 6.17 8.67 -11.92
N HIS A 136 4.94 8.34 -12.26
CA HIS A 136 4.37 8.71 -13.55
C HIS A 136 4.20 10.23 -13.68
N ALA A 137 3.69 10.90 -12.64
CA ALA A 137 3.50 12.34 -12.61
C ALA A 137 4.83 13.11 -12.70
N ALA A 138 5.85 12.67 -11.96
CA ALA A 138 7.18 13.28 -12.01
C ALA A 138 7.82 13.13 -13.39
N ALA A 139 7.79 11.93 -13.98
CA ALA A 139 8.45 11.63 -15.24
C ALA A 139 7.78 12.31 -16.46
N GLN A 140 6.47 12.46 -16.46
CA GLN A 140 5.71 12.91 -17.62
C GLN A 140 5.24 14.37 -17.53
N HIS A 141 5.06 14.89 -16.32
CA HIS A 141 4.41 16.19 -16.11
C HIS A 141 5.17 17.13 -15.17
N ARG A 142 6.40 16.80 -14.76
CA ARG A 142 7.18 17.56 -13.77
C ARG A 142 6.38 17.87 -12.49
N LEU A 143 5.41 16.99 -12.16
CA LEU A 143 4.56 17.10 -11.00
C LEU A 143 5.06 16.15 -9.92
N HIS A 144 5.64 16.71 -8.85
CA HIS A 144 6.15 15.97 -7.73
C HIS A 144 5.09 15.85 -6.63
N LEU A 145 4.68 14.61 -6.31
CA LEU A 145 3.73 14.35 -5.25
C LEU A 145 4.48 14.16 -3.93
N ASP A 146 4.31 15.11 -3.01
CA ASP A 146 4.73 14.98 -1.61
C ASP A 146 3.71 14.13 -0.87
N VAL A 147 3.94 12.80 -0.85
CA VAL A 147 2.99 11.83 -0.29
C VAL A 147 3.36 11.51 1.15
N ARG A 148 2.44 11.78 2.08
CA ARG A 148 2.55 11.36 3.48
C ARG A 148 1.55 10.28 3.81
N PHE A 149 2.05 9.15 4.31
CA PHE A 149 1.21 8.00 4.60
C PHE A 149 0.60 8.08 6.00
N MET A 150 -0.74 8.08 6.03
CA MET A 150 -1.56 8.07 7.25
C MET A 150 -2.93 7.47 6.99
N GLY A 151 -3.72 7.24 8.04
CA GLY A 151 -5.10 6.77 7.89
C GLY A 151 -5.98 7.76 7.13
N SER A 152 -7.04 7.27 6.46
CA SER A 152 -7.97 8.12 5.69
C SER A 152 -8.64 9.19 6.54
N VAL A 153 -8.93 8.89 7.81
CA VAL A 153 -9.52 9.85 8.78
C VAL A 153 -8.56 11.00 9.04
N ASP A 154 -7.30 10.66 9.37
CA ASP A 154 -6.26 11.66 9.66
C ASP A 154 -5.89 12.46 8.41
N ALA A 155 -5.94 11.83 7.22
CA ALA A 155 -5.69 12.49 5.95
C ALA A 155 -6.72 13.59 5.67
N ILE A 156 -8.03 13.29 5.85
CA ILE A 156 -9.09 14.29 5.67
C ILE A 156 -9.02 15.38 6.76
N ALA A 157 -8.69 15.01 8.01
CA ALA A 157 -8.48 15.99 9.07
C ALA A 157 -7.31 16.93 8.73
N ALA A 158 -6.20 16.40 8.24
CA ALA A 158 -5.06 17.19 7.80
C ALA A 158 -5.40 18.15 6.64
N LEU A 159 -6.26 17.73 5.70
CA LEU A 159 -6.77 18.60 4.64
C LEU A 159 -7.58 19.76 5.23
N ASN A 160 -8.46 19.49 6.20
CA ASN A 160 -9.27 20.49 6.87
C ASN A 160 -8.44 21.51 7.66
N GLU A 161 -7.30 21.08 8.16
CA GLU A 161 -6.31 21.93 8.86
C GLU A 161 -5.34 22.64 7.91
N GLY A 162 -5.47 22.46 6.61
CA GLY A 162 -4.59 23.07 5.60
C GLY A 162 -3.17 22.48 5.54
N ARG A 163 -2.94 21.27 6.11
CA ARG A 163 -1.63 20.62 6.11
C ARG A 163 -1.32 19.86 4.82
N CYS A 164 -2.31 19.69 3.93
CA CYS A 164 -2.13 19.12 2.60
C CYS A 164 -3.14 19.73 1.62
N THR A 165 -2.88 19.55 0.33
CA THR A 165 -3.77 19.99 -0.77
C THR A 165 -4.81 18.93 -1.10
N LEU A 166 -4.43 17.65 -0.94
CA LEU A 166 -5.24 16.49 -1.22
C LEU A 166 -5.23 15.51 -0.05
N ALA A 167 -6.36 14.84 0.17
CA ALA A 167 -6.45 13.68 1.05
C ALA A 167 -7.03 12.48 0.30
N GLY A 168 -6.47 11.30 0.55
CA GLY A 168 -6.98 10.04 0.02
C GLY A 168 -7.90 9.32 1.01
N PHE A 169 -9.04 8.82 0.53
CA PHE A 169 -9.94 8.00 1.34
C PHE A 169 -10.68 6.96 0.49
N HIS A 170 -11.26 5.97 1.15
CA HIS A 170 -11.85 4.82 0.49
C HIS A 170 -13.28 4.59 0.95
N THR A 171 -14.15 4.20 0.02
CA THR A 171 -15.53 3.81 0.32
C THR A 171 -15.91 2.59 -0.51
N PRO A 172 -16.87 1.77 -0.03
CA PRO A 172 -17.55 0.86 -0.95
C PRO A 172 -18.18 1.65 -2.10
N PRO A 173 -18.40 1.04 -3.28
CA PRO A 173 -19.16 1.66 -4.35
C PRO A 173 -20.57 2.02 -3.86
N SER A 174 -20.99 3.27 -4.08
CA SER A 174 -22.31 3.77 -3.65
C SER A 174 -22.62 3.50 -2.16
N PRO A 175 -21.82 4.03 -1.22
CA PRO A 175 -21.94 3.70 0.19
C PRO A 175 -23.28 4.15 0.76
N ALA A 176 -24.09 3.19 1.24
CA ALA A 176 -25.42 3.44 1.75
C ALA A 176 -25.43 4.35 3.00
N PRO A 177 -26.54 5.09 3.24
CA PRO A 177 -26.76 5.76 4.51
C PRO A 177 -26.81 4.78 5.68
N GLY A 178 -26.30 5.20 6.86
CA GLY A 178 -26.26 4.38 8.08
C GLY A 178 -25.01 3.49 8.22
N THR A 179 -24.17 3.45 7.18
CA THR A 179 -22.91 2.65 7.20
C THR A 179 -21.86 3.24 8.14
N LEU A 180 -20.89 2.43 8.53
CA LEU A 180 -19.73 2.89 9.30
C LEU A 180 -18.91 3.91 8.50
N ALA A 181 -18.76 3.72 7.19
CA ALA A 181 -18.10 4.66 6.30
C ALA A 181 -18.74 6.06 6.39
N GLN A 182 -20.08 6.15 6.39
CA GLN A 182 -20.77 7.42 6.61
C GLN A 182 -20.43 8.04 7.96
N ARG A 183 -20.57 7.28 9.05
CA ARG A 183 -20.31 7.78 10.40
C ARG A 183 -18.88 8.27 10.57
N THR A 184 -17.95 7.63 9.89
CA THR A 184 -16.52 7.94 9.95
C THR A 184 -16.16 9.19 9.14
N TYR A 185 -16.63 9.30 7.90
CA TYR A 185 -16.14 10.34 6.98
C TYR A 185 -17.06 11.54 6.85
N GLN A 186 -18.38 11.38 7.02
CA GLN A 186 -19.34 12.46 6.86
C GLN A 186 -19.07 13.67 7.79
N PRO A 187 -18.65 13.50 9.06
CA PRO A 187 -18.32 14.63 9.93
C PRO A 187 -17.12 15.47 9.45
N LEU A 188 -16.24 14.87 8.65
CA LEU A 188 -15.01 15.50 8.15
C LEU A 188 -15.21 16.15 6.78
N LEU A 189 -16.28 15.82 6.07
CA LEU A 189 -16.54 16.24 4.71
C LEU A 189 -17.73 17.21 4.65
N GLN A 190 -17.60 18.30 3.88
CA GLN A 190 -18.63 19.33 3.77
C GLN A 190 -18.99 19.56 2.29
N PRO A 191 -20.24 19.26 1.86
CA PRO A 191 -20.73 19.60 0.54
C PRO A 191 -20.63 21.11 0.28
N GLY A 192 -20.11 21.48 -0.89
CA GLY A 192 -19.86 22.88 -1.25
C GLY A 192 -18.44 23.36 -0.94
N LEU A 193 -17.83 22.90 0.14
CA LEU A 193 -16.43 23.17 0.49
C LEU A 193 -15.48 22.16 -0.17
N HIS A 194 -15.79 20.88 -0.06
CA HIS A 194 -14.97 19.80 -0.60
C HIS A 194 -15.44 19.33 -1.98
N LYS A 195 -14.50 18.85 -2.78
CA LYS A 195 -14.71 18.17 -4.05
C LYS A 195 -13.94 16.86 -4.06
N ILE A 196 -14.53 15.85 -4.68
CA ILE A 196 -13.88 14.57 -4.96
C ILE A 196 -13.25 14.65 -6.34
N ILE A 197 -12.07 14.07 -6.49
CA ILE A 197 -11.44 13.77 -7.76
C ILE A 197 -11.42 12.26 -7.89
N GLY A 198 -11.94 11.74 -9.00
CA GLY A 198 -11.92 10.32 -9.31
C GLY A 198 -10.47 9.83 -9.45
N PHE A 199 -10.17 8.69 -8.86
CA PHE A 199 -8.82 8.12 -8.93
C PHE A 199 -8.85 6.67 -9.39
N ALA A 200 -9.28 5.75 -8.53
CA ALA A 200 -9.22 4.33 -8.81
C ALA A 200 -10.37 3.56 -8.17
N ARG A 201 -10.67 2.39 -8.72
CA ARG A 201 -11.40 1.33 -8.04
C ARG A 201 -10.47 0.13 -7.88
N ARG A 202 -10.50 -0.51 -6.72
CA ARG A 202 -9.62 -1.62 -6.40
C ARG A 202 -10.36 -2.74 -5.66
N ARG A 203 -9.80 -3.94 -5.70
CA ARG A 203 -10.33 -5.09 -4.94
C ARG A 203 -9.60 -5.24 -3.62
N GLN A 204 -10.37 -5.44 -2.54
CA GLN A 204 -9.87 -5.91 -1.25
C GLN A 204 -10.41 -7.32 -0.95
N GLY A 205 -9.61 -8.10 -0.23
CA GLY A 205 -9.96 -9.46 0.13
C GLY A 205 -9.11 -10.01 1.25
N LEU A 206 -9.40 -11.25 1.65
CA LEU A 206 -8.56 -11.98 2.59
C LEU A 206 -7.34 -12.52 1.87
N VAL A 207 -6.18 -12.16 2.38
CA VAL A 207 -4.92 -12.85 2.09
C VAL A 207 -4.86 -14.04 3.03
N VAL A 208 -4.58 -15.22 2.49
CA VAL A 208 -4.55 -16.50 3.21
C VAL A 208 -3.32 -17.31 2.79
N ALA A 209 -2.97 -18.31 3.58
CA ALA A 209 -1.88 -19.23 3.22
C ALA A 209 -2.15 -19.93 1.88
N PRO A 210 -1.11 -20.45 1.19
CA PRO A 210 -1.24 -21.17 -0.08
C PRO A 210 -2.27 -22.28 0.02
N GLY A 211 -3.18 -22.35 -0.98
CA GLY A 211 -4.24 -23.35 -1.00
C GLY A 211 -5.38 -23.11 -0.02
N ASN A 212 -5.35 -22.02 0.76
CA ASN A 212 -6.41 -21.67 1.73
C ASN A 212 -6.78 -22.85 2.66
N PRO A 213 -5.85 -23.37 3.47
CA PRO A 213 -6.06 -24.62 4.23
C PRO A 213 -7.20 -24.53 5.24
N LEU A 214 -7.56 -23.33 5.67
CA LEU A 214 -8.71 -23.11 6.55
C LEU A 214 -10.03 -22.93 5.78
N GLY A 215 -10.03 -22.91 4.44
CA GLY A 215 -11.24 -22.74 3.63
C GLY A 215 -11.98 -21.45 3.95
N LEU A 216 -11.26 -20.34 4.14
CA LEU A 216 -11.85 -19.04 4.47
C LEU A 216 -12.45 -18.39 3.22
N ALA A 217 -13.73 -18.00 3.28
CA ALA A 217 -14.42 -17.27 2.24
C ALA A 217 -14.93 -15.90 2.70
N SER A 218 -14.86 -15.62 4.01
CA SER A 218 -15.33 -14.37 4.63
C SER A 218 -14.64 -14.11 5.97
N LEU A 219 -14.81 -12.90 6.53
CA LEU A 219 -14.41 -12.61 7.91
C LEU A 219 -15.19 -13.43 8.94
N ALA A 220 -16.45 -13.76 8.62
CA ALA A 220 -17.25 -14.66 9.47
C ALA A 220 -16.66 -16.08 9.53
N ASP A 221 -16.10 -16.57 8.43
CA ASP A 221 -15.39 -17.86 8.42
C ASP A 221 -14.12 -17.78 9.25
N ALA A 222 -13.37 -16.69 9.16
CA ALA A 222 -12.18 -16.48 9.97
C ALA A 222 -12.50 -16.51 11.47
N ALA A 223 -13.60 -15.84 11.88
CA ALA A 223 -14.08 -15.86 13.25
C ALA A 223 -14.50 -17.28 13.70
N ARG A 224 -15.35 -17.97 12.92
CA ARG A 224 -15.84 -19.32 13.26
C ARG A 224 -14.73 -20.36 13.36
N ARG A 225 -13.70 -20.24 12.53
CA ARG A 225 -12.58 -21.18 12.48
C ARG A 225 -11.44 -20.81 13.43
N GLY A 226 -11.59 -19.70 14.19
CA GLY A 226 -10.57 -19.23 15.14
C GLY A 226 -9.26 -18.84 14.47
N ALA A 227 -9.31 -18.44 13.19
CA ALA A 227 -8.14 -18.02 12.44
C ALA A 227 -7.46 -16.82 13.11
N ARG A 228 -6.12 -16.87 13.18
CA ARG A 228 -5.32 -15.72 13.63
C ARG A 228 -5.39 -14.63 12.57
N TYR A 229 -6.09 -13.56 12.89
CA TYR A 229 -6.30 -12.43 12.00
C TYR A 229 -5.31 -11.32 12.29
N VAL A 230 -4.78 -10.69 11.25
CA VAL A 230 -3.97 -9.48 11.34
C VAL A 230 -4.70 -8.34 10.66
N ASN A 231 -4.75 -7.20 11.34
CA ASN A 231 -5.51 -6.02 10.94
C ASN A 231 -4.62 -4.90 10.40
N ARG A 232 -5.25 -3.82 9.99
CA ARG A 232 -4.62 -2.52 9.74
C ARG A 232 -4.83 -1.59 10.94
N PRO A 233 -4.01 -0.53 11.10
CA PRO A 233 -4.18 0.43 12.18
C PRO A 233 -5.55 1.08 12.20
N LEU A 234 -5.97 1.52 13.37
CA LEU A 234 -7.19 2.28 13.54
C LEU A 234 -7.17 3.54 12.65
N GLY A 235 -8.32 3.91 12.08
CA GLY A 235 -8.44 5.04 11.15
C GLY A 235 -8.04 4.75 9.70
N SER A 236 -7.46 3.58 9.39
CA SER A 236 -7.24 3.15 8.01
C SER A 236 -8.55 2.73 7.33
N GLY A 237 -8.70 2.99 6.02
CA GLY A 237 -9.89 2.60 5.27
C GLY A 237 -10.17 1.10 5.32
N THR A 238 -9.12 0.26 5.30
CA THR A 238 -9.24 -1.21 5.42
C THR A 238 -9.77 -1.64 6.79
N ARG A 239 -9.40 -0.93 7.87
CA ARG A 239 -9.96 -1.20 9.21
C ARG A 239 -11.44 -0.86 9.26
N VAL A 240 -11.84 0.29 8.72
CA VAL A 240 -13.26 0.70 8.59
C VAL A 240 -14.03 -0.34 7.78
N LEU A 241 -13.47 -0.82 6.68
CA LEU A 241 -14.07 -1.86 5.86
C LEU A 241 -14.22 -3.18 6.63
N ALA A 242 -13.21 -3.62 7.38
CA ALA A 242 -13.26 -4.85 8.17
C ALA A 242 -14.39 -4.78 9.22
N GLU A 243 -14.52 -3.66 9.89
CA GLU A 243 -15.60 -3.41 10.87
C GLU A 243 -16.97 -3.41 10.21
N GLU A 244 -17.10 -2.82 9.02
CA GLU A 244 -18.35 -2.83 8.23
C GLU A 244 -18.75 -4.26 7.83
N LEU A 245 -17.80 -5.06 7.33
CA LEU A 245 -18.03 -6.45 6.94
C LEU A 245 -18.44 -7.34 8.14
N LEU A 246 -17.82 -7.12 9.31
CA LEU A 246 -18.23 -7.83 10.53
C LEU A 246 -19.63 -7.42 10.96
N ALA A 247 -19.95 -6.13 10.96
CA ALA A 247 -21.27 -5.64 11.31
C ALA A 247 -22.35 -6.20 10.38
N GLN A 248 -22.10 -6.28 9.08
CA GLN A 248 -23.00 -6.91 8.10
C GLN A 248 -23.23 -8.41 8.38
N ALA A 249 -22.23 -9.08 8.94
CA ALA A 249 -22.31 -10.48 9.37
C ALA A 249 -22.91 -10.65 10.79
N GLY A 250 -23.31 -9.57 11.45
CA GLY A 250 -23.81 -9.60 12.84
C GLY A 250 -22.74 -9.92 13.89
N LEU A 251 -21.47 -9.71 13.55
CA LEU A 251 -20.33 -10.02 14.42
C LEU A 251 -19.72 -8.77 15.04
N GLN A 252 -19.19 -8.92 16.25
CA GLN A 252 -18.37 -7.90 16.89
C GLN A 252 -16.88 -8.10 16.57
N PRO A 253 -16.07 -7.06 16.60
CA PRO A 253 -14.62 -7.16 16.37
C PRO A 253 -13.91 -8.21 17.23
N ALA A 254 -14.31 -8.38 18.48
CA ALA A 254 -13.76 -9.36 19.41
C ALA A 254 -13.93 -10.83 18.96
N ALA A 255 -14.80 -11.09 17.98
CA ALA A 255 -14.97 -12.43 17.41
C ALA A 255 -13.76 -12.89 16.58
N LEU A 256 -12.95 -11.96 16.08
CA LEU A 256 -11.72 -12.26 15.35
C LEU A 256 -10.51 -12.33 16.29
N ARG A 257 -9.91 -13.51 16.37
CA ARG A 257 -8.67 -13.72 17.14
C ARG A 257 -7.54 -12.87 16.53
N GLY A 258 -6.95 -11.97 17.28
CA GLY A 258 -5.87 -11.09 16.84
C GLY A 258 -6.37 -9.76 16.24
N TRP A 259 -7.62 -9.39 16.47
CA TRP A 259 -8.20 -8.13 15.99
C TRP A 259 -7.35 -6.88 16.30
N ASP A 260 -6.70 -6.85 17.47
CA ASP A 260 -5.88 -5.71 17.89
C ASP A 260 -4.44 -5.77 17.36
N HIS A 261 -4.05 -6.88 16.74
CA HIS A 261 -2.77 -6.99 16.07
C HIS A 261 -2.84 -6.26 14.73
N ALA A 262 -2.14 -5.14 14.62
CA ALA A 262 -2.18 -4.28 13.44
C ALA A 262 -0.83 -4.15 12.76
N GLU A 263 -0.84 -4.17 11.42
CA GLU A 263 0.32 -3.95 10.57
C GLU A 263 0.17 -2.67 9.74
N PRO A 264 1.25 -1.89 9.55
CA PRO A 264 1.18 -0.51 9.03
C PRO A 264 0.84 -0.43 7.53
N SER A 265 1.03 -1.49 6.75
CA SER A 265 0.80 -1.51 5.30
C SER A 265 0.14 -2.81 4.84
N HIS A 266 -0.42 -2.82 3.62
CA HIS A 266 -0.92 -4.04 2.99
C HIS A 266 0.21 -5.07 2.82
N ALA A 267 1.40 -4.62 2.45
CA ALA A 267 2.59 -5.47 2.32
C ALA A 267 2.96 -6.13 3.66
N ALA A 268 2.83 -5.42 4.78
CA ALA A 268 3.10 -5.96 6.11
C ALA A 268 2.04 -6.99 6.55
N VAL A 269 0.76 -6.77 6.25
CA VAL A 269 -0.30 -7.77 6.43
C VAL A 269 0.00 -9.03 5.63
N VAL A 270 0.32 -8.88 4.34
CA VAL A 270 0.69 -9.99 3.46
C VAL A 270 1.92 -10.74 4.00
N GLN A 271 2.94 -10.02 4.48
CA GLN A 271 4.12 -10.63 5.08
C GLN A 271 3.81 -11.37 6.38
N ALA A 272 2.89 -10.88 7.22
CA ALA A 272 2.46 -11.59 8.43
C ALA A 272 1.79 -12.93 8.10
N VAL A 273 1.00 -12.99 7.02
CA VAL A 273 0.40 -14.24 6.53
C VAL A 273 1.47 -15.14 5.90
N ALA A 274 2.35 -14.60 5.06
CA ALA A 274 3.41 -15.36 4.40
C ALA A 274 4.37 -16.04 5.39
N SER A 275 4.60 -15.41 6.53
CA SER A 275 5.46 -15.93 7.61
C SER A 275 4.76 -16.89 8.56
N GLY A 276 3.45 -17.09 8.42
CA GLY A 276 2.66 -17.88 9.36
C GLY A 276 2.44 -17.21 10.72
N ALA A 277 2.74 -15.91 10.87
CA ALA A 277 2.42 -15.15 12.07
C ALA A 277 0.89 -14.92 12.19
N ALA A 278 0.20 -14.84 11.06
CA ALA A 278 -1.25 -14.81 10.95
C ALA A 278 -1.73 -15.85 9.94
N ASP A 279 -2.98 -16.24 10.04
CA ASP A 279 -3.64 -17.16 9.10
C ASP A 279 -4.38 -16.38 8.00
N ALA A 280 -4.82 -15.18 8.32
CA ALA A 280 -5.51 -14.30 7.39
C ALA A 280 -5.35 -12.82 7.75
N GLY A 281 -5.53 -11.94 6.75
CA GLY A 281 -5.62 -10.50 6.93
C GLY A 281 -6.28 -9.84 5.72
N LEU A 282 -6.89 -8.68 5.89
CA LEU A 282 -7.47 -7.90 4.80
C LEU A 282 -6.39 -7.08 4.11
N ALA A 283 -6.27 -7.27 2.78
CA ALA A 283 -5.35 -6.48 1.97
C ALA A 283 -5.91 -6.27 0.55
N ILE A 284 -5.24 -5.40 -0.20
CA ILE A 284 -5.48 -5.20 -1.64
C ILE A 284 -4.90 -6.37 -2.43
N GLU A 285 -5.52 -6.69 -3.56
CA GLU A 285 -5.09 -7.81 -4.41
C GLU A 285 -3.66 -7.65 -4.92
N ALA A 286 -3.27 -6.42 -5.31
CA ALA A 286 -1.91 -6.14 -5.78
C ALA A 286 -0.84 -6.53 -4.77
N ALA A 287 -1.05 -6.28 -3.47
CA ALA A 287 -0.09 -6.62 -2.42
C ALA A 287 0.06 -8.14 -2.21
N ALA A 288 -0.99 -8.92 -2.50
CA ALA A 288 -0.97 -10.38 -2.34
C ALA A 288 -0.30 -11.10 -3.52
N GLN A 289 -0.30 -10.48 -4.70
CA GLN A 289 0.22 -11.11 -5.92
C GLN A 289 1.74 -11.31 -5.85
N GLY A 290 2.20 -12.41 -6.44
CA GLY A 290 3.63 -12.72 -6.56
C GLY A 290 4.30 -13.25 -5.30
N ARG A 291 3.54 -13.47 -4.22
CA ARG A 291 4.06 -14.00 -2.95
C ARG A 291 3.65 -15.45 -2.68
N GLY A 292 3.01 -16.12 -3.64
CA GLY A 292 2.58 -17.52 -3.51
C GLY A 292 1.42 -17.73 -2.52
N LEU A 293 0.77 -16.66 -2.08
CA LEU A 293 -0.36 -16.71 -1.15
C LEU A 293 -1.70 -16.83 -1.89
N GLY A 294 -2.72 -17.31 -1.19
CA GLY A 294 -4.10 -17.27 -1.66
C GLY A 294 -4.71 -15.88 -1.43
N PHE A 295 -5.58 -15.47 -2.36
CA PHE A 295 -6.38 -14.26 -2.22
C PHE A 295 -7.86 -14.57 -2.43
N VAL A 296 -8.69 -14.23 -1.47
CA VAL A 296 -10.14 -14.40 -1.51
C VAL A 296 -10.79 -13.02 -1.65
N PRO A 297 -11.26 -12.63 -2.85
CA PRO A 297 -11.84 -11.32 -3.05
C PRO A 297 -13.14 -11.17 -2.24
N LEU A 298 -13.29 -10.07 -1.51
CA LEU A 298 -14.47 -9.79 -0.69
C LEU A 298 -15.26 -8.59 -1.19
N VAL A 299 -14.57 -7.51 -1.60
CA VAL A 299 -15.24 -6.26 -1.94
C VAL A 299 -14.41 -5.46 -2.94
N GLU A 300 -15.12 -4.71 -3.78
CA GLU A 300 -14.53 -3.57 -4.49
C GLU A 300 -14.71 -2.30 -3.65
N GLU A 301 -13.75 -1.40 -3.73
CA GLU A 301 -13.85 -0.07 -3.13
C GLU A 301 -13.39 1.01 -4.09
N ASP A 302 -14.03 2.16 -3.99
CA ASP A 302 -13.60 3.37 -4.69
C ASP A 302 -12.54 4.07 -3.87
N TYR A 303 -11.43 4.38 -4.51
CA TYR A 303 -10.37 5.22 -3.96
C TYR A 303 -10.55 6.63 -4.49
N TRP A 304 -10.88 7.55 -3.61
CA TRP A 304 -11.13 8.94 -3.89
C TRP A 304 -10.00 9.83 -3.42
N LEU A 305 -9.72 10.87 -4.19
CA LEU A 305 -8.93 12.02 -3.72
C LEU A 305 -9.90 13.17 -3.41
N VAL A 306 -9.77 13.79 -2.26
CA VAL A 306 -10.59 14.94 -1.86
C VAL A 306 -9.72 16.18 -1.69
N CYS A 307 -10.21 17.32 -2.16
CA CYS A 307 -9.59 18.63 -2.02
C CYS A 307 -10.62 19.70 -1.63
N LEU A 308 -10.13 20.86 -1.21
CA LEU A 308 -10.98 22.05 -1.08
C LEU A 308 -11.35 22.57 -2.48
N LYS A 309 -12.57 23.07 -2.64
CA LYS A 309 -13.06 23.66 -3.91
C LYS A 309 -12.12 24.78 -4.39
N SER A 310 -11.59 25.59 -3.49
CA SER A 310 -10.65 26.68 -3.79
C SER A 310 -9.31 26.22 -4.40
N ALA A 311 -8.93 24.97 -4.17
CA ALA A 311 -7.69 24.42 -4.69
C ALA A 311 -7.79 23.90 -6.15
N LEU A 312 -9.02 23.71 -6.69
CA LEU A 312 -9.23 23.07 -8.00
C LEU A 312 -8.50 23.74 -9.16
N GLU A 313 -8.35 25.06 -9.12
CA GLU A 313 -7.72 25.84 -10.18
C GLU A 313 -6.22 26.08 -9.96
N GLN A 314 -5.66 25.57 -8.87
CA GLN A 314 -4.23 25.62 -8.64
C GLN A 314 -3.49 24.79 -9.71
N PRO A 315 -2.38 25.31 -10.29
CA PRO A 315 -1.66 24.63 -11.36
C PRO A 315 -1.28 23.16 -11.05
N PRO A 316 -0.73 22.82 -9.85
CA PRO A 316 -0.37 21.44 -9.55
C PRO A 316 -1.58 20.50 -9.52
N LEU A 317 -2.75 20.97 -9.06
CA LEU A 317 -3.95 20.15 -9.00
C LEU A 317 -4.59 19.95 -10.39
N ARG A 318 -4.53 20.97 -11.26
CA ARG A 318 -4.92 20.81 -12.67
C ARG A 318 -4.03 19.79 -13.37
N ALA A 319 -2.70 19.90 -13.20
CA ALA A 319 -1.75 18.95 -13.77
C ALA A 319 -2.03 17.51 -13.28
N LEU A 320 -2.32 17.31 -11.98
CA LEU A 320 -2.69 16.00 -11.48
C LEU A 320 -3.96 15.46 -12.15
N ARG A 321 -4.97 16.28 -12.33
CA ARG A 321 -6.22 15.85 -12.99
C ARG A 321 -5.98 15.44 -14.44
N GLU A 322 -5.12 16.14 -15.17
CA GLU A 322 -4.71 15.78 -16.53
C GLU A 322 -3.96 14.45 -16.54
N VAL A 323 -3.02 14.25 -15.60
CA VAL A 323 -2.33 12.96 -15.41
C VAL A 323 -3.34 11.83 -15.23
N LEU A 324 -4.27 11.98 -14.28
CA LEU A 324 -5.25 10.95 -13.94
C LEU A 324 -6.23 10.64 -15.09
N ALA A 325 -6.52 11.62 -15.94
CA ALA A 325 -7.38 11.47 -17.11
C ALA A 325 -6.63 10.86 -18.31
N SER A 326 -5.29 10.81 -18.29
CA SER A 326 -4.49 10.37 -19.44
C SER A 326 -4.64 8.87 -19.69
N PRO A 327 -4.72 8.44 -20.97
CA PRO A 327 -4.73 7.01 -21.33
C PRO A 327 -3.49 6.26 -20.83
N ALA A 328 -2.33 6.91 -20.83
CA ALA A 328 -1.08 6.32 -20.35
C ALA A 328 -1.12 5.97 -18.87
N TRP A 329 -1.70 6.85 -18.04
CA TRP A 329 -1.93 6.55 -16.63
C TRP A 329 -2.93 5.43 -16.44
N GLN A 330 -4.07 5.50 -17.13
CA GLN A 330 -5.13 4.49 -17.01
C GLN A 330 -4.62 3.09 -17.35
N GLN A 331 -3.82 2.96 -18.42
CA GLN A 331 -3.18 1.72 -18.81
C GLN A 331 -2.19 1.23 -17.73
N ARG A 332 -1.39 2.13 -17.19
CA ARG A 332 -0.41 1.81 -16.15
C ARG A 332 -1.09 1.37 -14.84
N LEU A 333 -2.17 2.02 -14.46
CA LEU A 333 -2.98 1.64 -13.30
C LEU A 333 -3.65 0.27 -13.49
N ALA A 334 -4.19 0.00 -14.68
CA ALA A 334 -4.84 -1.27 -15.00
C ALA A 334 -3.88 -2.46 -15.02
N ALA A 335 -2.56 -2.23 -15.10
CA ALA A 335 -1.54 -3.26 -14.96
C ALA A 335 -1.35 -3.72 -13.51
N LEU A 336 -1.82 -2.95 -12.52
CA LEU A 336 -1.85 -3.39 -11.12
C LEU A 336 -3.04 -4.34 -10.91
N PRO A 337 -2.80 -5.51 -10.32
CA PRO A 337 -3.85 -6.48 -10.07
C PRO A 337 -4.99 -5.92 -9.21
N GLY A 338 -6.21 -6.12 -9.67
CA GLY A 338 -7.40 -5.65 -8.97
C GLY A 338 -7.66 -4.15 -9.06
N TYR A 339 -6.87 -3.38 -9.81
CA TYR A 339 -7.10 -1.95 -10.02
C TYR A 339 -7.72 -1.65 -11.38
N ARG A 340 -8.54 -0.60 -11.40
CA ARG A 340 -8.97 0.07 -12.63
C ARG A 340 -9.17 1.56 -12.36
N SER A 341 -9.06 2.37 -13.41
CA SER A 341 -9.42 3.79 -13.33
C SER A 341 -10.93 3.91 -13.12
N GLU A 342 -11.31 4.72 -12.16
CA GLU A 342 -12.72 5.05 -11.91
C GLU A 342 -12.87 6.56 -11.99
N ARG A 343 -13.33 7.06 -13.14
CA ARG A 343 -13.54 8.49 -13.40
C ARG A 343 -12.29 9.33 -13.16
N GLY A 344 -11.12 8.81 -13.55
CA GLY A 344 -9.81 9.41 -13.29
C GLY A 344 -9.73 10.88 -13.70
N GLY A 345 -9.36 11.75 -12.75
CA GLY A 345 -9.22 13.20 -12.96
C GLY A 345 -10.54 14.00 -12.99
N GLU A 346 -11.72 13.33 -13.00
CA GLU A 346 -13.00 14.04 -12.97
C GLU A 346 -13.25 14.69 -11.60
N VAL A 347 -13.78 15.92 -11.63
CA VAL A 347 -14.23 16.60 -10.42
C VAL A 347 -15.67 16.24 -10.11
N LEU A 348 -15.88 15.61 -8.98
CA LEU A 348 -17.13 15.01 -8.58
C LEU A 348 -17.75 15.73 -7.38
N SER A 349 -19.08 15.73 -7.34
CA SER A 349 -19.83 16.26 -6.20
C SER A 349 -19.89 15.23 -5.08
N LEU A 350 -19.53 15.61 -3.84
CA LEU A 350 -19.74 14.80 -2.65
C LEU A 350 -21.14 14.20 -2.57
N ARG A 351 -22.18 15.02 -2.78
CA ARG A 351 -23.58 14.60 -2.68
C ARG A 351 -23.99 13.57 -3.73
N ARG A 352 -23.32 13.54 -4.90
CA ARG A 352 -23.62 12.58 -5.95
C ARG A 352 -22.89 11.25 -5.73
N GLN A 353 -21.66 11.29 -5.17
CA GLN A 353 -20.87 10.09 -4.95
C GLN A 353 -21.18 9.45 -3.60
N LEU A 354 -21.48 10.27 -2.60
CA LEU A 354 -21.73 9.85 -1.22
C LEU A 354 -23.16 10.30 -0.84
N PRO A 355 -24.17 9.40 -0.88
CA PRO A 355 -25.56 9.75 -0.65
C PRO A 355 -25.90 9.95 0.84
N TRP A 356 -24.98 10.57 1.57
CA TRP A 356 -25.06 10.77 3.03
C TRP A 356 -25.76 12.07 3.44
N TRP A 357 -25.99 12.99 2.50
CA TRP A 357 -26.67 14.26 2.75
C TRP A 357 -28.03 14.30 2.07
N ARG A 358 -29.06 14.56 2.84
CA ARG A 358 -30.40 14.78 2.28
C ARG A 358 -30.46 16.15 1.59
N PHE A 359 -31.04 16.20 0.41
CA PHE A 359 -31.41 17.47 -0.20
C PHE A 359 -32.60 18.03 0.57
N ALA A 360 -32.48 19.23 1.15
CA ALA A 360 -33.66 20.00 1.47
C ALA A 360 -34.35 20.33 0.16
N ALA A 361 -35.57 19.86 -0.03
CA ALA A 361 -36.36 20.28 -1.19
C ALA A 361 -36.43 21.82 -1.19
N PRO A 362 -36.24 22.50 -2.34
CA PRO A 362 -36.39 23.95 -2.40
C PRO A 362 -37.78 24.29 -1.90
N LYS A 363 -37.88 25.15 -0.87
CA LYS A 363 -39.16 25.69 -0.45
C LYS A 363 -39.79 26.29 -1.68
N ARG A 364 -40.91 25.71 -2.16
CA ARG A 364 -41.72 26.33 -3.19
C ARG A 364 -42.05 27.72 -2.67
N LYS A 365 -41.51 28.77 -3.31
CA LYS A 365 -42.00 30.13 -3.09
C LYS A 365 -43.47 30.08 -3.46
N GLY A 366 -44.33 30.21 -2.45
CA GLY A 366 -45.73 30.37 -2.66
C GLY A 366 -45.91 31.58 -3.58
N ARG A 367 -46.56 31.39 -4.70
CA ARG A 367 -47.13 32.48 -5.49
C ARG A 367 -48.23 33.10 -4.63
N GLY A 368 -47.95 34.24 -4.03
CA GLY A 368 -48.99 35.16 -3.57
C GLY A 368 -49.55 35.93 -4.76
#